data_763c9998c569324912542afa2d3e7cb8
#
_entry.id   763c9998c569324912542afa2d3e7cb8
#
_cell.length_a   1.000
_cell.length_b   1.000
_cell.length_c   1.000
_cell.angle_alpha   90.00
_cell.angle_beta   90.00
_cell.angle_gamma   90.00
#
_symmetry.space_group_name_H-M   'P 1'
#
loop_
_entity.id
_entity.type
_entity.pdbx_description
1 polymer ?
#
loop_
_entity_poly.entity_id
_entity_poly.type
_entity_poly.pdbx_seq_one_letter_code
_entity_poly.pdbx_strand_id
1 'polypeptide(L)' 'MENELRTLGKTYEECIAVQEKVIENYRKKLKEARSKYNMKEIQRLNSLLRVLYDEKMELQMTSHQINKYLS' A
#
# COMPACT_ATOMS: atom_id res chain seq x y z
N MET A 1 -11.30 24.69 7.65
CA MET A 1 -11.85 23.47 7.01
C MET A 1 -11.07 23.03 5.78
N GLU A 2 -10.85 23.92 4.79
CA GLU A 2 -10.04 23.57 3.61
C GLU A 2 -8.65 23.10 3.96
N ASN A 3 -7.99 23.74 4.93
CA ASN A 3 -6.64 23.36 5.35
C ASN A 3 -6.59 21.97 5.99
N GLU A 4 -7.61 21.62 6.74
CA GLU A 4 -7.71 20.30 7.38
C GLU A 4 -7.85 19.18 6.33
N LEU A 5 -8.68 19.40 5.31
CA LEU A 5 -8.87 18.44 4.24
C LEU A 5 -7.60 18.27 3.40
N ARG A 6 -6.89 19.36 3.13
CA ARG A 6 -5.61 19.30 2.41
C ARG A 6 -4.55 18.56 3.23
N THR A 7 -4.49 18.80 4.53
CA THR A 7 -3.58 18.10 5.44
C THR A 7 -3.92 16.62 5.47
N LEU A 8 -5.19 16.26 5.53
CA LEU A 8 -5.66 14.88 5.49
C LEU A 8 -5.26 14.21 4.18
N GLY A 9 -5.43 14.89 3.04
CA GLY A 9 -5.01 14.40 1.74
C GLY A 9 -3.51 14.09 1.68
N LYS A 10 -2.68 15.00 2.20
CA LYS A 10 -1.23 14.77 2.30
C LYS A 10 -0.90 13.59 3.20
N THR A 11 -1.61 13.42 4.30
CA THR A 11 -1.43 12.28 5.20
C THR A 11 -1.70 10.97 4.48
N TYR A 12 -2.76 10.90 3.69
CA TYR A 12 -3.06 9.72 2.88
C TYR A 12 -2.00 9.46 1.82
N GLU A 13 -1.49 10.50 1.17
CA GLU A 13 -0.41 10.38 0.19
C GLU A 13 0.87 9.83 0.83
N GLU A 14 1.22 10.31 2.03
CA GLU A 14 2.35 9.80 2.80
C GLU A 14 2.16 8.33 3.19
N CYS A 15 0.96 7.97 3.62
CA CYS A 15 0.62 6.58 3.93
C CYS A 15 0.75 5.68 2.71
N ILE A 16 0.31 6.14 1.54
CA ILE A 16 0.45 5.40 0.29
C ILE A 16 1.93 5.19 -0.05
N ALA A 17 2.76 6.23 0.11
CA ALA A 17 4.19 6.13 -0.16
C ALA A 17 4.88 5.12 0.76
N VAL A 18 4.54 5.11 2.05
CA VAL A 18 5.05 4.12 3.01
C VAL A 18 4.58 2.72 2.62
N GLN A 19 3.30 2.58 2.27
CA GLN A 19 2.72 1.31 1.87
C GLN A 19 3.43 0.75 0.63
N GLU A 20 3.74 1.58 -0.34
CA GLU A 20 4.47 1.18 -1.55
C GLU A 20 5.86 0.63 -1.21
N LYS A 21 6.56 1.24 -0.27
CA LYS A 21 7.86 0.75 0.19
C LYS A 21 7.74 -0.61 0.88
N VAL A 22 6.72 -0.78 1.72
CA VAL A 22 6.46 -2.05 2.40
C VAL A 22 6.15 -3.14 1.36
N ILE A 23 5.29 -2.86 0.39
CA ILE A 23 4.96 -3.78 -0.69
C ILE A 23 6.22 -4.19 -1.45
N GLU A 24 7.07 -3.24 -1.81
CA GLU A 24 8.31 -3.52 -2.52
C GLU A 24 9.23 -4.45 -1.72
N ASN A 25 9.36 -4.22 -0.42
CA ASN A 25 10.15 -5.08 0.46
C ASN A 25 9.61 -6.51 0.49
N TYR A 26 8.30 -6.67 0.59
CA TYR A 26 7.67 -8.00 0.58
C TYR A 26 7.80 -8.68 -0.78
N ARG A 27 7.75 -7.93 -1.87
CA ARG A 27 7.98 -8.47 -3.21
C ARG A 27 9.40 -9.01 -3.36
N LYS A 28 10.39 -8.32 -2.80
CA LYS A 28 11.79 -8.80 -2.77
C LYS A 28 11.92 -10.09 -1.97
N LYS A 29 11.27 -10.16 -0.80
CA LYS A 29 11.23 -11.37 0.02
C LYS A 29 10.56 -12.53 -0.71
N LEU A 30 9.49 -12.26 -1.44
CA LEU A 30 8.80 -13.27 -2.24
C LEU A 30 9.71 -13.84 -3.33
N LYS A 31 10.44 -12.97 -4.03
CA LYS A 31 11.40 -13.38 -5.05
C LYS A 31 12.47 -14.29 -4.45
N GLU A 32 12.97 -13.95 -3.28
CA GLU A 32 13.95 -14.75 -2.55
C GLU A 32 13.37 -16.11 -2.14
N ALA A 33 12.16 -16.12 -1.60
CA ALA A 33 11.46 -17.35 -1.21
C ALA A 33 11.24 -18.27 -2.41
N ARG A 34 10.89 -17.71 -3.56
CA ARG A 34 10.73 -18.47 -4.81
C ARG A 34 12.03 -19.11 -5.26
N SER A 35 13.16 -18.40 -5.15
CA SER A 35 14.46 -18.94 -5.50
C SER A 35 14.88 -20.11 -4.61
N LYS A 36 14.37 -20.15 -3.38
CA LYS A 36 14.65 -21.21 -2.41
C LYS A 36 13.58 -22.31 -2.40
N TYR A 37 12.55 -22.21 -3.25
CA TYR A 37 11.40 -23.13 -3.30
C TYR A 37 10.69 -23.30 -1.94
N ASN A 38 10.66 -22.25 -1.13
CA ASN A 38 10.01 -22.27 0.18
C ASN A 38 8.51 -22.00 0.01
N MET A 39 7.73 -23.06 -0.21
CA MET A 39 6.30 -22.95 -0.53
C MET A 39 5.48 -22.30 0.58
N LYS A 40 5.77 -22.59 1.85
CA LYS A 40 5.06 -22.00 2.98
C LYS A 40 5.26 -20.48 3.01
N GLU A 41 6.50 -20.05 2.82
CA GLU A 41 6.85 -18.63 2.82
C GLU A 41 6.23 -17.93 1.60
N ILE A 42 6.24 -18.57 0.43
CA ILE A 42 5.60 -18.05 -0.78
C ILE A 42 4.10 -17.82 -0.53
N GLN A 43 3.41 -18.78 0.06
CA GLN A 43 1.98 -18.65 0.34
C GLN A 43 1.70 -17.53 1.35
N ARG A 44 2.50 -17.45 2.41
CA ARG A 44 2.39 -16.42 3.43
C ARG A 44 2.59 -15.03 2.83
N LEU A 45 3.63 -14.85 2.03
CA LEU A 45 3.97 -13.57 1.41
C LEU A 45 2.92 -13.16 0.36
N ASN A 46 2.41 -14.11 -0.42
CA ASN A 46 1.34 -13.83 -1.38
C ASN A 46 0.08 -13.34 -0.67
N SER A 47 -0.30 -13.96 0.45
CA SER A 47 -1.46 -13.54 1.24
C SER A 47 -1.27 -12.14 1.82
N LEU A 48 -0.09 -11.86 2.36
CA LEU A 48 0.24 -10.54 2.90
C LEU A 48 0.23 -9.46 1.83
N LEU A 49 0.81 -9.74 0.67
CA LEU A 49 0.84 -8.81 -0.46
C LEU A 49 -0.58 -8.49 -0.94
N ARG A 50 -1.46 -9.48 -0.98
CA ARG A 50 -2.85 -9.27 -1.36
C ARG A 50 -3.54 -8.27 -0.43
N VAL A 51 -3.38 -8.44 0.88
CA VAL A 51 -3.93 -7.52 1.88
C VAL A 51 -3.33 -6.12 1.72
N LEU A 52 -2.02 -6.03 1.53
CA LEU A 52 -1.32 -4.75 1.36
C LEU A 52 -1.78 -4.01 0.10
N TYR A 53 -1.99 -4.72 -1.01
CA TYR A 53 -2.50 -4.12 -2.24
C TYR A 53 -3.93 -3.62 -2.06
N ASP A 54 -4.78 -4.36 -1.36
CA ASP A 54 -6.15 -3.96 -1.08
C ASP A 54 -6.18 -2.70 -0.21
N GLU A 55 -5.36 -2.63 0.83
CA GLU A 55 -5.21 -1.44 1.67
C GLU A 55 -4.72 -0.23 0.89
N LYS A 56 -3.72 -0.43 0.03
CA LYS A 56 -3.19 0.63 -0.82
C LYS A 56 -4.27 1.17 -1.74
N MET A 57 -5.07 0.29 -2.34
CA MET A 57 -6.15 0.66 -3.23
C MET A 57 -7.20 1.50 -2.50
N GLU A 58 -7.59 1.10 -1.28
CA GLU A 58 -8.51 1.87 -0.45
C GLU A 58 -7.96 3.26 -0.13
N LEU A 59 -6.68 3.35 0.25
CA LEU A 59 -6.02 4.62 0.53
C LEU A 59 -5.99 5.52 -0.69
N GLN A 60 -5.70 4.98 -1.86
CA GLN A 60 -5.68 5.71 -3.12
C GLN A 60 -7.06 6.24 -3.48
N MET A 61 -8.10 5.45 -3.31
CA MET A 61 -9.47 5.86 -3.57
C MET A 61 -9.90 6.98 -2.62
N THR A 62 -9.61 6.86 -1.33
CA THR A 62 -9.92 7.87 -0.33
C THR A 62 -9.19 9.17 -0.63
N SER A 63 -7.90 9.11 -0.93
CA SER A 63 -7.07 10.26 -1.30
C SER A 63 -7.63 10.96 -2.54
N HIS A 64 -8.00 10.19 -3.55
CA HIS A 64 -8.59 10.72 -4.78
C HIS A 64 -9.91 11.44 -4.50
N GLN A 65 -10.77 10.87 -3.66
CA GLN A 65 -12.04 11.49 -3.28
C GLN A 65 -11.83 12.81 -2.54
N ILE A 66 -10.88 12.86 -1.62
CA ILE A 66 -10.54 14.07 -0.88
C ILE A 66 -10.04 15.15 -1.83
N ASN A 67 -9.13 14.81 -2.73
CA ASN A 67 -8.58 15.75 -3.71
C ASN A 67 -9.65 16.27 -4.66
N LYS A 68 -10.56 15.39 -5.10
CA LYS A 68 -11.69 15.76 -5.94
C LYS A 68 -12.63 16.72 -5.21
N TYR A 69 -12.88 16.51 -3.93
CA TYR A 69 -13.72 17.37 -3.10
C TYR A 69 -13.11 18.77 -2.96
N LEU A 70 -11.79 18.86 -2.88
CA LEU A 70 -11.06 20.14 -2.74
C LEU A 70 -10.91 20.89 -4.06
N SER A 71 -11.01 20.23 -5.17
CA SER A 71 -10.91 20.87 -6.49
C SER A 71 -12.29 21.38 -6.92
#